data_d65af452d61a285f7c76f09f84cc2ed8
#
_entry.id   d65af452d61a285f7c76f09f84cc2ed8
#
_cell.length_a   1.000
_cell.length_b   1.000
_cell.length_c   1.000
_cell.angle_alpha   90.00
_cell.angle_beta   90.00
_cell.angle_gamma   90.00
#
_symmetry.space_group_name_H-M   'P 1'
#
loop_
_entity.id
_entity.type
_entity.pdbx_description
1 polymer ?
#
loop_
_entity_poly.entity_id
_entity_poly.type
_entity_poly.pdbx_seq_one_letter_code
_entity_poly.pdbx_strand_id
1 'polypeptide(L)'
;LGDNPATIEAGDTYTDAGATATDTYDGDITSSIVTQSNVDIAIVGTYTVTYDVADANGNAAITVTRTVNVVDTTLPVITLLGDNPVTLEVGDTYTDAGATATDTYDGDITSSIVTISNVDTAIVGTYTVTYDVADANGNAAITVTRIVNVDDNLSAVEIDTIKLNIFPNPTSNFWYIKSSEIIESLDLFDFTGKRLINKKTFSNDTRLDATYLPDGIYLILINNNTFVSLIKH
;
A
#
# COMPACT_ATOMS: atom_id res chain seq x y z
N LEU A 1 11.70 -48.71 -9.14
CA LEU A 1 12.28 -47.93 -8.06
C LEU A 1 11.63 -46.55 -8.03
N GLY A 2 11.59 -45.90 -6.85
CA GLY A 2 10.95 -44.58 -6.69
C GLY A 2 9.42 -44.55 -6.84
N ASP A 3 8.83 -43.34 -6.84
CA ASP A 3 7.40 -43.13 -6.86
C ASP A 3 6.81 -43.39 -8.26
N ASN A 4 5.54 -43.87 -8.26
CA ASN A 4 4.73 -44.02 -9.47
C ASN A 4 3.24 -43.73 -9.12
N PRO A 5 2.67 -42.60 -9.54
CA PRO A 5 3.29 -41.55 -10.35
C PRO A 5 4.35 -40.73 -9.57
N ALA A 6 5.37 -40.28 -10.27
CA ALA A 6 6.27 -39.22 -9.82
C ALA A 6 5.61 -37.86 -10.16
N THR A 7 5.75 -36.88 -9.28
CA THR A 7 5.26 -35.49 -9.53
C THR A 7 6.41 -34.51 -9.37
N ILE A 8 6.56 -33.62 -10.34
CA ILE A 8 7.60 -32.56 -10.35
C ILE A 8 6.99 -31.25 -10.77
N GLU A 9 7.57 -30.16 -10.30
CA GLU A 9 7.22 -28.80 -10.72
C GLU A 9 7.79 -28.50 -12.10
N ALA A 10 7.07 -27.79 -12.94
CA ALA A 10 7.52 -27.40 -14.27
C ALA A 10 8.83 -26.60 -14.18
N GLY A 11 9.80 -26.98 -15.01
CA GLY A 11 11.14 -26.38 -14.98
C GLY A 11 12.11 -27.03 -13.99
N ASP A 12 11.65 -27.87 -13.07
CA ASP A 12 12.50 -28.62 -12.17
C ASP A 12 13.22 -29.78 -12.88
N THR A 13 14.31 -30.22 -12.31
CA THR A 13 15.07 -31.38 -12.86
C THR A 13 14.36 -32.68 -12.55
N TYR A 14 14.04 -33.47 -13.58
CA TYR A 14 13.61 -34.84 -13.41
C TYR A 14 14.76 -35.83 -13.56
N THR A 15 14.94 -36.68 -12.55
CA THR A 15 15.88 -37.83 -12.61
C THR A 15 15.09 -39.12 -12.41
N ASP A 16 15.09 -39.96 -13.43
CA ASP A 16 14.42 -41.22 -13.33
C ASP A 16 15.10 -42.16 -12.33
N ALA A 17 14.33 -42.73 -11.41
CA ALA A 17 14.86 -43.67 -10.40
C ALA A 17 15.17 -45.07 -10.94
N GLY A 18 14.79 -45.34 -12.20
CA GLY A 18 15.01 -46.60 -12.86
C GLY A 18 14.11 -47.76 -12.39
N ALA A 19 14.43 -48.93 -12.85
CA ALA A 19 13.75 -50.17 -12.47
C ALA A 19 14.80 -51.28 -12.24
N THR A 20 14.39 -52.39 -11.64
CA THR A 20 15.19 -53.61 -11.52
C THR A 20 14.49 -54.76 -12.22
N ALA A 21 15.27 -55.70 -12.75
CA ALA A 21 14.74 -56.89 -13.40
C ALA A 21 15.54 -58.11 -13.00
N THR A 22 14.81 -59.19 -12.74
CA THR A 22 15.39 -60.50 -12.41
C THR A 22 14.76 -61.61 -13.22
N ASP A 23 15.51 -62.55 -13.66
CA ASP A 23 15.07 -63.78 -14.29
C ASP A 23 15.48 -65.00 -13.43
N THR A 24 14.74 -66.08 -13.48
CA THR A 24 14.96 -67.28 -12.66
C THR A 24 16.22 -68.04 -13.10
N TYR A 25 16.56 -67.98 -14.37
CA TYR A 25 17.74 -68.66 -14.94
C TYR A 25 18.94 -67.76 -15.05
N ASP A 26 18.76 -66.53 -15.56
CA ASP A 26 19.84 -65.60 -15.82
C ASP A 26 20.15 -64.70 -14.60
N GLY A 27 19.35 -64.73 -13.54
CA GLY A 27 19.52 -63.94 -12.33
C GLY A 27 19.20 -62.47 -12.49
N ASP A 28 20.08 -61.57 -12.07
CA ASP A 28 19.93 -60.11 -12.18
C ASP A 28 20.24 -59.65 -13.62
N ILE A 29 19.20 -59.21 -14.33
CA ILE A 29 19.26 -58.67 -15.69
C ILE A 29 18.93 -57.17 -15.74
N THR A 30 19.04 -56.48 -14.60
CA THR A 30 18.74 -55.03 -14.47
C THR A 30 19.52 -54.20 -15.49
N SER A 31 20.78 -54.56 -15.78
CA SER A 31 21.61 -53.83 -16.74
C SER A 31 21.15 -53.93 -18.19
N SER A 32 20.27 -54.90 -18.50
CA SER A 32 19.69 -55.10 -19.83
C SER A 32 18.39 -54.31 -20.03
N ILE A 33 17.92 -53.59 -19.05
CA ILE A 33 16.70 -52.78 -19.19
C ILE A 33 16.94 -51.66 -20.21
N VAL A 34 16.03 -51.56 -21.17
CA VAL A 34 15.93 -50.45 -22.12
C VAL A 34 14.89 -49.46 -21.62
N THR A 35 15.31 -48.25 -21.36
CA THR A 35 14.43 -47.18 -20.88
C THR A 35 14.11 -46.20 -22.01
N GLN A 36 12.84 -45.88 -22.19
CA GLN A 36 12.38 -44.80 -23.07
C GLN A 36 11.55 -43.81 -22.28
N SER A 37 11.76 -42.53 -22.53
CA SER A 37 11.09 -41.45 -21.83
C SER A 37 10.62 -40.37 -22.81
N ASN A 38 9.40 -39.86 -22.60
CA ASN A 38 8.88 -38.69 -23.30
C ASN A 38 8.72 -37.49 -22.36
N VAL A 39 9.29 -37.52 -21.17
CA VAL A 39 9.17 -36.47 -20.18
C VAL A 39 9.72 -35.16 -20.71
N ASP A 40 8.86 -34.15 -20.77
CA ASP A 40 9.19 -32.75 -21.03
C ASP A 40 8.88 -31.92 -19.77
N ILE A 41 9.95 -31.54 -19.09
CA ILE A 41 9.85 -30.78 -17.83
C ILE A 41 9.42 -29.32 -18.02
N ALA A 42 9.46 -28.80 -19.25
CA ALA A 42 9.07 -27.42 -19.56
C ALA A 42 7.57 -27.26 -19.80
N ILE A 43 6.84 -28.35 -19.95
CA ILE A 43 5.41 -28.33 -20.29
C ILE A 43 4.61 -29.12 -19.26
N VAL A 44 3.64 -28.45 -18.63
CA VAL A 44 2.70 -29.08 -17.70
C VAL A 44 1.94 -30.19 -18.41
N GLY A 45 1.93 -31.40 -17.83
CA GLY A 45 1.31 -32.56 -18.47
C GLY A 45 1.63 -33.88 -17.77
N THR A 46 1.09 -34.97 -18.33
CA THR A 46 1.35 -36.33 -17.88
C THR A 46 2.20 -37.04 -18.90
N TYR A 47 3.30 -37.53 -18.46
CA TYR A 47 4.35 -38.19 -19.26
C TYR A 47 4.57 -39.61 -18.80
N THR A 48 5.33 -40.38 -19.58
CA THR A 48 5.63 -41.78 -19.27
C THR A 48 7.13 -42.09 -19.46
N VAL A 49 7.62 -42.94 -18.61
CA VAL A 49 8.88 -43.64 -18.78
C VAL A 49 8.56 -45.13 -18.86
N THR A 50 9.01 -45.81 -19.94
CA THR A 50 8.82 -47.25 -20.13
C THR A 50 10.12 -47.99 -19.90
N TYR A 51 10.00 -49.19 -19.34
CA TYR A 51 11.12 -50.10 -19.06
C TYR A 51 10.82 -51.45 -19.73
N ASP A 52 11.66 -51.83 -20.68
CA ASP A 52 11.58 -53.07 -21.39
C ASP A 52 12.82 -53.89 -21.15
N VAL A 53 12.71 -55.17 -20.99
CA VAL A 53 13.85 -56.09 -20.81
C VAL A 53 13.51 -57.46 -21.39
N ALA A 54 14.50 -58.11 -21.96
CA ALA A 54 14.45 -59.51 -22.33
C ALA A 54 15.61 -60.27 -21.70
N ASP A 55 15.40 -61.59 -21.42
CA ASP A 55 16.43 -62.52 -21.00
C ASP A 55 17.43 -62.83 -22.13
N ALA A 56 18.49 -63.61 -21.81
CA ALA A 56 19.51 -64.01 -22.77
C ALA A 56 18.94 -64.90 -23.91
N ASN A 57 17.80 -65.52 -23.72
CA ASN A 57 17.13 -66.36 -24.73
C ASN A 57 16.12 -65.60 -25.59
N GLY A 58 15.92 -64.28 -25.29
CA GLY A 58 15.00 -63.38 -26.03
C GLY A 58 13.58 -63.42 -25.51
N ASN A 59 13.29 -63.96 -24.31
CA ASN A 59 11.98 -63.87 -23.71
C ASN A 59 11.80 -62.49 -23.11
N ALA A 60 10.87 -61.72 -23.64
CA ALA A 60 10.58 -60.36 -23.21
C ALA A 60 9.67 -60.33 -21.96
N ALA A 61 10.02 -59.53 -20.99
CA ALA A 61 9.13 -59.18 -19.87
C ALA A 61 7.95 -58.28 -20.33
N ILE A 62 6.94 -58.23 -19.52
CA ILE A 62 5.85 -57.24 -19.74
C ILE A 62 6.43 -55.87 -19.47
N THR A 63 6.25 -54.94 -20.42
CA THR A 63 6.64 -53.51 -20.26
C THR A 63 6.10 -52.95 -18.97
N VAL A 64 6.99 -52.32 -18.17
CA VAL A 64 6.58 -51.55 -16.99
C VAL A 64 6.64 -50.06 -17.32
N THR A 65 5.66 -49.33 -16.83
CA THR A 65 5.55 -47.90 -17.10
C THR A 65 5.52 -47.11 -15.79
N ARG A 66 6.33 -46.05 -15.71
CA ARG A 66 6.20 -45.01 -14.70
C ARG A 66 5.47 -43.84 -15.32
N THR A 67 4.47 -43.35 -14.61
CA THR A 67 3.81 -42.04 -14.90
C THR A 67 4.60 -40.92 -14.25
N VAL A 68 4.82 -39.82 -14.97
CA VAL A 68 5.43 -38.58 -14.48
C VAL A 68 4.48 -37.45 -14.74
N ASN A 69 4.04 -36.79 -13.67
CA ASN A 69 3.20 -35.60 -13.75
C ASN A 69 4.09 -34.36 -13.58
N VAL A 70 4.16 -33.54 -14.63
CA VAL A 70 4.72 -32.20 -14.57
C VAL A 70 3.58 -31.25 -14.25
N VAL A 71 3.68 -30.55 -13.14
CA VAL A 71 2.65 -29.66 -12.62
C VAL A 71 3.20 -28.25 -12.46
N ASP A 72 2.30 -27.27 -12.46
CA ASP A 72 2.60 -25.93 -11.96
C ASP A 72 1.69 -25.71 -10.76
N THR A 73 2.31 -25.49 -9.60
CA THR A 73 1.65 -25.23 -8.33
C THR A 73 2.14 -23.91 -7.72
N THR A 74 2.98 -23.18 -8.46
CA THR A 74 3.48 -21.89 -8.02
C THR A 74 2.36 -20.84 -8.05
N LEU A 75 2.39 -19.91 -7.08
CA LEU A 75 1.43 -18.85 -7.03
C LEU A 75 1.98 -17.60 -7.71
N PRO A 76 1.20 -16.92 -8.55
CA PRO A 76 1.61 -15.64 -9.10
C PRO A 76 1.89 -14.59 -8.03
N VAL A 77 2.77 -13.65 -8.34
CA VAL A 77 3.13 -12.53 -7.46
C VAL A 77 2.62 -11.23 -8.06
N ILE A 78 1.78 -10.51 -7.30
CA ILE A 78 1.28 -9.17 -7.65
C ILE A 78 2.18 -8.11 -7.00
N THR A 79 2.59 -7.12 -7.79
CA THR A 79 3.38 -5.96 -7.33
C THR A 79 2.65 -4.68 -7.67
N LEU A 80 2.35 -3.83 -6.65
CA LEU A 80 1.72 -2.52 -6.84
C LEU A 80 2.65 -1.56 -7.57
N LEU A 81 2.08 -0.77 -8.46
CA LEU A 81 2.75 0.38 -9.07
C LEU A 81 2.35 1.67 -8.33
N GLY A 82 3.32 2.59 -8.15
CA GLY A 82 3.08 3.85 -7.43
C GLY A 82 2.90 3.68 -5.91
N ASP A 83 2.36 4.72 -5.28
CA ASP A 83 2.30 4.82 -3.82
C ASP A 83 1.22 3.92 -3.19
N ASN A 84 1.49 3.49 -1.96
CA ASN A 84 0.53 2.82 -1.09
C ASN A 84 0.90 3.13 0.38
N PRO A 85 0.07 3.88 1.16
CA PRO A 85 -1.20 4.47 0.75
C PRO A 85 -1.08 5.66 -0.21
N VAL A 86 -2.15 5.95 -0.96
CA VAL A 86 -2.35 7.21 -1.68
C VAL A 86 -3.18 8.13 -0.79
N THR A 87 -2.84 9.42 -0.71
CA THR A 87 -3.65 10.44 -0.01
C THR A 87 -4.12 11.49 -1.01
N LEU A 88 -5.41 11.84 -0.96
CA LEU A 88 -6.09 12.79 -1.83
C LEU A 88 -6.92 13.76 -0.98
N GLU A 89 -7.18 14.95 -1.52
CA GLU A 89 -8.16 15.88 -0.98
C GLU A 89 -9.57 15.55 -1.50
N VAL A 90 -10.59 15.85 -0.71
CA VAL A 90 -11.99 15.72 -1.16
C VAL A 90 -12.20 16.50 -2.46
N GLY A 91 -12.73 15.80 -3.47
CA GLY A 91 -13.00 16.35 -4.80
C GLY A 91 -11.86 16.18 -5.79
N ASP A 92 -10.70 15.72 -5.37
CA ASP A 92 -9.61 15.39 -6.28
C ASP A 92 -9.95 14.21 -7.20
N THR A 93 -9.26 14.14 -8.32
CA THR A 93 -9.40 13.00 -9.23
C THR A 93 -8.43 11.90 -8.82
N TYR A 94 -8.97 10.71 -8.55
CA TYR A 94 -8.16 9.51 -8.34
C TYR A 94 -7.88 8.81 -9.68
N THR A 95 -6.62 8.55 -9.96
CA THR A 95 -6.19 7.67 -11.04
C THR A 95 -5.35 6.55 -10.46
N ASP A 96 -5.84 5.31 -10.61
CA ASP A 96 -5.11 4.16 -10.11
C ASP A 96 -3.84 3.89 -10.93
N ALA A 97 -2.71 3.74 -10.24
CA ALA A 97 -1.44 3.43 -10.89
C ALA A 97 -1.35 1.97 -11.34
N GLY A 98 -2.27 1.12 -10.87
CA GLY A 98 -2.33 -0.29 -11.21
C GLY A 98 -1.32 -1.16 -10.47
N ALA A 99 -1.16 -2.37 -10.99
CA ALA A 99 -0.22 -3.38 -10.50
C ALA A 99 0.33 -4.19 -11.67
N THR A 100 1.42 -4.91 -11.45
CA THR A 100 1.94 -5.97 -12.34
C THR A 100 1.79 -7.32 -11.68
N ALA A 101 1.74 -8.38 -12.49
CA ALA A 101 1.72 -9.75 -11.98
C ALA A 101 2.65 -10.64 -12.81
N THR A 102 3.43 -11.45 -12.11
CA THR A 102 4.34 -12.43 -12.74
C THR A 102 4.19 -13.78 -12.07
N ASP A 103 4.32 -14.81 -12.87
CA ASP A 103 4.40 -16.20 -12.44
C ASP A 103 5.70 -16.84 -12.96
N THR A 104 6.20 -17.89 -12.27
CA THR A 104 7.44 -18.56 -12.65
C THR A 104 7.29 -19.35 -13.94
N TYR A 105 6.13 -19.97 -14.16
CA TYR A 105 5.83 -20.79 -15.34
C TYR A 105 5.21 -19.97 -16.46
N ASP A 106 4.16 -19.17 -16.14
CA ASP A 106 3.38 -18.43 -17.13
C ASP A 106 4.06 -17.08 -17.52
N GLY A 107 5.05 -16.62 -16.73
CA GLY A 107 5.76 -15.35 -16.98
C GLY A 107 4.92 -14.13 -16.60
N ASP A 108 4.84 -13.14 -17.50
CA ASP A 108 4.06 -11.91 -17.28
C ASP A 108 2.57 -12.14 -17.54
N ILE A 109 1.78 -12.11 -16.48
CA ILE A 109 0.32 -12.27 -16.50
C ILE A 109 -0.41 -10.99 -16.06
N THR A 110 0.25 -9.84 -16.12
CA THR A 110 -0.30 -8.53 -15.73
C THR A 110 -1.66 -8.23 -16.35
N SER A 111 -1.86 -8.64 -17.61
CA SER A 111 -3.14 -8.42 -18.33
C SER A 111 -4.32 -9.19 -17.75
N SER A 112 -4.06 -10.20 -16.92
CA SER A 112 -5.08 -11.06 -16.29
C SER A 112 -5.52 -10.53 -14.92
N ILE A 113 -4.92 -9.44 -14.41
CA ILE A 113 -5.28 -8.84 -13.12
C ILE A 113 -6.74 -8.37 -13.16
N VAL A 114 -7.51 -8.80 -12.18
CA VAL A 114 -8.85 -8.29 -11.88
C VAL A 114 -8.73 -7.23 -10.80
N THR A 115 -9.20 -6.01 -11.09
CA THR A 115 -9.16 -4.88 -10.16
C THR A 115 -10.57 -4.53 -9.69
N ILE A 116 -10.76 -4.40 -8.37
CA ILE A 116 -12.01 -3.93 -7.77
C ILE A 116 -11.69 -2.71 -6.91
N SER A 117 -12.42 -1.60 -7.13
CA SER A 117 -12.26 -0.35 -6.41
C SER A 117 -13.58 0.11 -5.82
N ASN A 118 -13.52 0.62 -4.58
CA ASN A 118 -14.65 1.30 -3.93
C ASN A 118 -14.34 2.80 -3.68
N VAL A 119 -13.32 3.36 -4.33
CA VAL A 119 -12.88 4.74 -4.11
C VAL A 119 -13.98 5.72 -4.50
N ASP A 120 -14.37 6.56 -3.53
CA ASP A 120 -15.25 7.71 -3.71
C ASP A 120 -14.52 8.96 -3.20
N THR A 121 -14.04 9.78 -4.13
CA THR A 121 -13.28 11.00 -3.80
C THR A 121 -14.16 12.17 -3.35
N ALA A 122 -15.49 12.06 -3.43
CA ALA A 122 -16.41 13.08 -2.95
C ALA A 122 -16.65 13.01 -1.44
N ILE A 123 -16.25 11.93 -0.79
CA ILE A 123 -16.54 11.67 0.62
C ILE A 123 -15.22 11.35 1.34
N VAL A 124 -14.98 12.03 2.48
CA VAL A 124 -13.84 11.74 3.39
C VAL A 124 -13.91 10.30 3.87
N GLY A 125 -12.79 9.57 3.77
CA GLY A 125 -12.74 8.19 4.21
C GLY A 125 -11.49 7.45 3.76
N THR A 126 -11.40 6.20 4.18
CA THR A 126 -10.37 5.27 3.72
C THR A 126 -11.00 4.25 2.79
N TYR A 127 -10.50 4.16 1.60
CA TYR A 127 -10.97 3.31 0.52
C TYR A 127 -9.91 2.30 0.13
N THR A 128 -10.30 1.31 -0.64
CA THR A 128 -9.41 0.25 -1.10
C THR A 128 -9.57 -0.03 -2.59
N VAL A 129 -8.44 -0.36 -3.20
CA VAL A 129 -8.40 -1.00 -4.52
C VAL A 129 -7.74 -2.35 -4.33
N THR A 130 -8.44 -3.43 -4.70
CA THR A 130 -7.92 -4.80 -4.61
C THR A 130 -7.53 -5.31 -5.99
N TYR A 131 -6.47 -6.14 -6.01
CA TYR A 131 -5.92 -6.75 -7.21
C TYR A 131 -5.82 -8.25 -6.97
N ASP A 132 -6.47 -9.01 -7.85
CA ASP A 132 -6.48 -10.46 -7.85
C ASP A 132 -6.04 -10.98 -9.22
N VAL A 133 -5.35 -12.10 -9.24
CA VAL A 133 -4.96 -12.81 -10.47
C VAL A 133 -4.83 -14.29 -10.20
N ALA A 134 -5.15 -15.10 -11.18
CA ALA A 134 -4.77 -16.52 -11.21
C ALA A 134 -4.01 -16.79 -12.51
N ASP A 135 -3.11 -17.77 -12.45
CA ASP A 135 -2.37 -18.24 -13.61
C ASP A 135 -3.25 -19.16 -14.51
N ALA A 136 -2.66 -19.69 -15.57
CA ALA A 136 -3.35 -20.60 -16.50
C ALA A 136 -3.69 -21.97 -15.88
N ASN A 137 -2.99 -22.37 -14.81
CA ASN A 137 -3.21 -23.65 -14.11
C ASN A 137 -4.19 -23.51 -12.93
N GLY A 138 -4.64 -22.29 -12.63
CA GLY A 138 -5.66 -21.99 -11.61
C GLY A 138 -5.07 -21.67 -10.24
N ASN A 139 -3.74 -21.45 -10.11
CA ASN A 139 -3.13 -21.03 -8.88
C ASN A 139 -3.41 -19.54 -8.68
N ALA A 140 -4.10 -19.18 -7.59
CA ALA A 140 -4.48 -17.81 -7.30
C ALA A 140 -3.39 -17.10 -6.50
N ALA A 141 -3.00 -15.90 -6.91
CA ALA A 141 -2.13 -15.01 -6.14
C ALA A 141 -2.78 -14.62 -4.80
N ILE A 142 -1.95 -14.22 -3.85
CA ILE A 142 -2.44 -13.54 -2.64
C ILE A 142 -2.95 -12.17 -3.08
N THR A 143 -4.22 -11.85 -2.75
CA THR A 143 -4.84 -10.54 -3.00
C THR A 143 -3.97 -9.42 -2.48
N VAL A 144 -3.68 -8.44 -3.32
CA VAL A 144 -2.97 -7.23 -2.93
C VAL A 144 -3.93 -6.05 -2.88
N THR A 145 -3.76 -5.17 -1.88
CA THR A 145 -4.66 -4.04 -1.65
C THR A 145 -3.88 -2.74 -1.61
N ARG A 146 -4.36 -1.74 -2.37
CA ARG A 146 -3.96 -0.34 -2.24
C ARG A 146 -4.95 0.37 -1.33
N ILE A 147 -4.43 1.14 -0.38
CA ILE A 147 -5.21 2.03 0.48
C ILE A 147 -5.24 3.41 -0.16
N VAL A 148 -6.44 4.02 -0.22
CA VAL A 148 -6.64 5.38 -0.68
C VAL A 148 -7.34 6.15 0.43
N ASN A 149 -6.68 7.15 0.98
CA ASN A 149 -7.20 8.05 1.98
C ASN A 149 -7.71 9.32 1.29
N VAL A 150 -8.98 9.63 1.47
CA VAL A 150 -9.59 10.90 1.06
C VAL A 150 -9.76 11.73 2.31
N ASP A 151 -9.01 12.80 2.41
CA ASP A 151 -8.99 13.68 3.56
C ASP A 151 -9.74 14.97 3.26
N ASP A 152 -10.36 15.56 4.30
CA ASP A 152 -10.89 16.91 4.21
C ASP A 152 -9.70 17.88 4.25
N ASN A 153 -9.59 18.73 3.24
CA ASN A 153 -8.60 19.79 3.25
C ASN A 153 -8.98 20.87 4.26
N LEU A 154 -9.00 20.50 5.53
CA LEU A 154 -8.68 21.44 6.57
C LEU A 154 -7.18 21.71 6.47
N SER A 155 -6.74 22.27 5.35
CA SER A 155 -5.55 23.09 5.39
C SER A 155 -5.73 23.94 6.63
N ALA A 156 -4.98 23.66 7.70
CA ALA A 156 -4.69 24.69 8.65
C ALA A 156 -4.24 25.84 7.75
N VAL A 157 -5.14 26.81 7.51
CA VAL A 157 -4.69 28.11 7.01
C VAL A 157 -3.52 28.36 7.91
N GLU A 158 -2.31 28.34 7.36
CA GLU A 158 -1.16 28.86 8.09
C GLU A 158 -1.66 30.23 8.53
N ILE A 159 -2.13 30.29 9.77
CA ILE A 159 -2.40 31.56 10.41
C ILE A 159 -1.01 32.12 10.46
N ASP A 160 -0.68 32.92 9.44
CA ASP A 160 0.52 33.73 9.43
C ASP A 160 0.45 34.44 10.78
N THR A 161 1.18 33.91 11.74
CA THR A 161 1.01 34.31 13.13
C THR A 161 1.54 35.72 13.16
N ILE A 162 0.59 36.70 13.07
CA ILE A 162 0.90 38.09 13.26
C ILE A 162 1.73 38.14 14.52
N LYS A 163 3.02 38.41 14.38
CA LYS A 163 3.89 38.56 15.53
C LYS A 163 3.48 39.83 16.26
N LEU A 164 2.62 39.62 17.24
CA LEU A 164 2.04 40.67 18.02
C LEU A 164 2.78 40.78 19.35
N ASN A 165 3.25 41.96 19.68
CA ASN A 165 3.86 42.27 20.96
C ASN A 165 3.09 43.40 21.64
N ILE A 166 2.50 43.12 22.81
CA ILE A 166 1.75 44.11 23.59
C ILE A 166 2.44 44.26 24.94
N PHE A 167 2.89 45.49 25.23
CA PHE A 167 3.64 45.79 26.45
C PHE A 167 3.38 47.22 26.97
N PRO A 168 3.50 47.47 28.28
CA PRO A 168 3.55 46.44 29.31
C PRO A 168 2.21 45.75 29.47
N ASN A 169 2.20 44.47 29.82
CA ASN A 169 1.01 43.74 30.18
C ASN A 169 1.38 42.86 31.40
N PRO A 170 0.93 43.22 32.60
CA PRO A 170 -0.06 44.25 32.97
C PRO A 170 0.40 45.70 32.76
N THR A 171 -0.56 46.64 32.71
CA THR A 171 -0.30 48.09 32.65
C THR A 171 -1.12 48.84 33.67
N SER A 172 -0.63 50.02 34.10
CA SER A 172 -1.39 51.00 34.85
C SER A 172 -1.90 52.17 33.97
N ASN A 173 -1.30 52.40 32.79
CA ASN A 173 -1.58 53.57 32.01
C ASN A 173 -1.88 53.28 30.53
N PHE A 174 -0.95 52.55 29.82
CA PHE A 174 -1.04 52.41 28.39
C PHE A 174 -0.57 51.01 27.96
N TRP A 175 -1.23 50.40 26.96
CA TRP A 175 -0.68 49.30 26.19
C TRP A 175 -0.07 49.83 24.90
N TYR A 176 1.16 49.48 24.64
CA TYR A 176 1.82 49.64 23.33
C TYR A 176 1.67 48.36 22.56
N ILE A 177 1.18 48.47 21.35
CA ILE A 177 0.85 47.34 20.49
C ILE A 177 1.73 47.42 19.25
N LYS A 178 2.60 46.44 19.06
CA LYS A 178 3.45 46.28 17.87
C LYS A 178 3.09 45.01 17.15
N SER A 179 2.94 45.10 15.84
CA SER A 179 2.59 44.00 14.96
C SER A 179 3.58 43.91 13.81
N SER A 180 3.80 42.69 13.29
CA SER A 180 4.52 42.50 12.03
C SER A 180 3.74 43.04 10.83
N GLU A 181 2.40 43.19 10.96
CA GLU A 181 1.51 43.65 9.93
C GLU A 181 0.78 44.94 10.34
N ILE A 182 0.14 45.60 9.35
CA ILE A 182 -0.65 46.79 9.59
C ILE A 182 -1.88 46.42 10.42
N ILE A 183 -2.08 47.17 11.52
CA ILE A 183 -3.30 47.12 12.34
C ILE A 183 -4.28 48.11 11.74
N GLU A 184 -5.39 47.57 11.22
CA GLU A 184 -6.46 48.37 10.62
C GLU A 184 -7.54 48.75 11.66
N SER A 185 -7.81 47.80 12.59
CA SER A 185 -8.81 47.98 13.64
C SER A 185 -8.40 47.35 14.96
N LEU A 186 -8.80 48.04 16.05
CA LEU A 186 -8.66 47.58 17.43
C LEU A 186 -10.00 47.74 18.12
N ASP A 187 -10.56 46.66 18.64
CA ASP A 187 -11.72 46.65 19.50
C ASP A 187 -11.34 46.17 20.89
N LEU A 188 -11.62 46.94 21.94
CA LEU A 188 -11.39 46.53 23.33
C LEU A 188 -12.74 46.16 23.97
N PHE A 189 -12.75 45.04 24.65
CA PHE A 189 -13.90 44.50 25.38
C PHE A 189 -13.55 44.29 26.86
N ASP A 190 -14.55 44.50 27.73
CA ASP A 190 -14.47 44.02 29.11
C ASP A 190 -14.72 42.48 29.19
N PHE A 191 -14.57 41.92 30.39
CA PHE A 191 -14.78 40.49 30.62
C PHE A 191 -16.23 40.01 30.41
N THR A 192 -17.20 40.96 30.31
CA THR A 192 -18.61 40.63 29.99
C THR A 192 -18.88 40.60 28.49
N GLY A 193 -17.89 40.94 27.66
CA GLY A 193 -18.00 41.03 26.21
C GLY A 193 -18.55 42.38 25.72
N LYS A 194 -18.69 43.37 26.63
CA LYS A 194 -19.11 44.72 26.23
C LYS A 194 -17.94 45.47 25.57
N ARG A 195 -18.13 45.95 24.35
CA ARG A 195 -17.13 46.75 23.64
C ARG A 195 -16.97 48.14 24.28
N LEU A 196 -15.75 48.44 24.71
CA LEU A 196 -15.38 49.70 25.36
C LEU A 196 -14.73 50.69 24.39
N ILE A 197 -13.91 50.20 23.49
CA ILE A 197 -13.19 51.01 22.50
C ILE A 197 -13.32 50.37 21.15
N ASN A 198 -13.52 51.18 20.12
CA ASN A 198 -13.35 50.85 18.72
C ASN A 198 -12.40 51.89 18.11
N LYS A 199 -11.26 51.48 17.63
CA LYS A 199 -10.24 52.37 17.06
C LYS A 199 -9.82 51.82 15.68
N LYS A 200 -9.96 52.67 14.67
CA LYS A 200 -9.31 52.46 13.39
C LYS A 200 -7.92 53.04 13.42
N THR A 201 -6.95 52.29 12.90
CA THR A 201 -5.56 52.71 12.77
C THR A 201 -5.01 52.16 11.45
N PHE A 202 -3.92 52.61 10.95
CA PHE A 202 -3.28 52.06 9.75
C PHE A 202 -1.76 52.10 10.01
N SER A 203 -1.36 51.44 11.09
CA SER A 203 0.02 51.41 11.55
C SER A 203 0.32 50.03 12.17
N ASN A 204 1.55 49.61 12.08
CA ASN A 204 2.06 48.42 12.78
C ASN A 204 2.54 48.74 14.22
N ASP A 205 2.43 49.98 14.65
CA ASP A 205 2.74 50.44 16.02
C ASP A 205 1.65 51.41 16.48
N THR A 206 0.96 51.09 17.57
CA THR A 206 -0.12 51.94 18.11
C THR A 206 -0.16 51.85 19.62
N ARG A 207 -0.80 52.85 20.24
CA ARG A 207 -0.98 52.95 21.69
C ARG A 207 -2.48 52.96 22.04
N LEU A 208 -2.82 52.23 23.09
CA LEU A 208 -4.15 52.20 23.68
C LEU A 208 -4.08 52.77 25.09
N ASP A 209 -4.87 53.82 25.35
CA ASP A 209 -4.94 54.47 26.64
C ASP A 209 -5.84 53.67 27.58
N ALA A 210 -5.31 53.28 28.72
CA ALA A 210 -6.00 52.51 29.76
C ALA A 210 -6.19 53.31 31.07
N THR A 211 -5.79 54.56 31.09
CA THR A 211 -5.83 55.40 32.34
C THR A 211 -7.21 55.55 32.98
N TYR A 212 -8.25 55.47 32.17
CA TYR A 212 -9.64 55.63 32.62
C TYR A 212 -10.38 54.27 32.78
N LEU A 213 -9.68 53.14 32.55
CA LEU A 213 -10.25 51.81 32.73
C LEU A 213 -10.08 51.37 34.18
N PRO A 214 -11.12 50.70 34.77
CA PRO A 214 -10.90 49.98 36.06
C PRO A 214 -9.86 48.90 35.98
N ASP A 215 -9.29 48.52 37.13
CA ASP A 215 -8.43 47.36 37.19
C ASP A 215 -9.17 46.09 36.83
N GLY A 216 -8.57 45.23 36.01
CA GLY A 216 -9.25 44.02 35.53
C GLY A 216 -8.65 43.40 34.29
N ILE A 217 -9.34 42.39 33.77
CA ILE A 217 -8.98 41.71 32.54
C ILE A 217 -9.80 42.25 31.39
N TYR A 218 -9.15 42.48 30.27
CA TYR A 218 -9.76 42.98 29.03
C TYR A 218 -9.37 42.05 27.87
N LEU A 219 -10.18 42.04 26.84
CA LEU A 219 -9.90 41.37 25.58
C LEU A 219 -9.77 42.42 24.47
N ILE A 220 -8.66 42.38 23.75
CA ILE A 220 -8.49 43.16 22.52
C ILE A 220 -8.63 42.26 21.31
N LEU A 221 -9.45 42.74 20.34
CA LEU A 221 -9.60 42.12 19.02
C LEU A 221 -8.89 43.00 18.00
N ILE A 222 -7.98 42.42 17.25
CA ILE A 222 -7.16 43.10 16.24
C ILE A 222 -7.56 42.59 14.87
N ASN A 223 -7.82 43.48 13.92
CA ASN A 223 -8.19 43.18 12.53
C ASN A 223 -9.36 42.18 12.41
N ASN A 224 -10.26 42.13 13.38
CA ASN A 224 -11.42 41.24 13.47
C ASN A 224 -11.08 39.71 13.49
N ASN A 225 -9.82 39.35 13.73
CA ASN A 225 -9.43 37.94 13.74
C ASN A 225 -8.54 37.49 14.92
N THR A 226 -7.81 38.41 15.57
CA THR A 226 -6.86 38.04 16.63
C THR A 226 -7.29 38.61 17.98
N PHE A 227 -7.56 37.71 18.96
CA PHE A 227 -7.86 38.07 20.34
C PHE A 227 -6.63 37.94 21.24
N VAL A 228 -6.40 38.95 22.07
CA VAL A 228 -5.36 38.93 23.11
C VAL A 228 -5.93 39.40 24.44
N SER A 229 -5.54 38.73 25.53
CA SER A 229 -5.91 39.13 26.89
C SER A 229 -4.95 40.20 27.41
N LEU A 230 -5.50 41.26 27.99
CA LEU A 230 -4.79 42.41 28.59
C LEU A 230 -5.16 42.53 30.07
N ILE A 231 -4.19 42.97 30.89
CA ILE A 231 -4.41 43.17 32.32
C ILE A 231 -4.11 44.61 32.66
N LYS A 232 -5.01 45.23 33.39
CA LYS A 232 -4.91 46.56 33.95
C LYS A 232 -4.82 46.48 35.49
N HIS A 233 -3.86 47.21 36.10
CA HIS A 233 -3.76 47.44 37.54
C HIS A 233 -3.85 48.93 37.87
#